data_1f9ea7a7cda047da7c68b0889c0b5aee
#
_entry.id   1f9ea7a7cda047da7c68b0889c0b5aee
#
_cell.length_a   1.000
_cell.length_b   1.000
_cell.length_c   1.000
_cell.angle_alpha   90.00
_cell.angle_beta   90.00
_cell.angle_gamma   90.00
#
_symmetry.space_group_name_H-M   'P 1'
#
loop_
_entity.id
_entity.type
_entity.pdbx_description
1 polymer ?
#
loop_
_entity_poly.entity_id
_entity_poly.type
_entity_poly.pdbx_seq_one_letter_code
_entity_poly.pdbx_strand_id
1 'polypeptide(L)'
;MSAILHIHHPDIQYQPKTTLTVYTASASTSLSVPNSNGFTTNKYVLIGGYKTSAAEIVLAGTVSSVSAIPVAATSFDHTAGETIRQIPYNKIEIDYSTDLATVWDSGLYENLYDAMSAASWTNLATVDITPSQEETTYKDDSTSSRSYRWRYKNTTDTIYSGYINIQLPTGYEEKQVATIIRKAINRLNKKVSNDDTGQVNIQFCLDELNYFIRWTDSKKNNWVHNQSFDNVISEITAGKNGYILPSNIAFRESKQSLWSIKIDDGSNLESMTKKEKDALHVDWHMSPLAAQLTSASSTATLDDTSNFPDEGTFDIWTSGTKDTVRYSANNRSTNVLTLVDASTDVTVTHAVDTQAWNGATFGTPTKFTVYDGKIWFDIIPDDSLHSHNIQGDYYLKPQVVTNEYDYLRIQDPNGAVDHLRYAIADKTNNNTRANEYKTDRDKAIVDLKRTSQTGQKHYLKTPKARFYKGRYIS
;
A
#
# COMPACT_ATOMS: atom_id res chain seq x y z
N MET A 1 26.16 -25.25 -6.54
CA MET A 1 27.11 -24.50 -5.68
C MET A 1 26.33 -24.06 -4.47
N SER A 2 26.87 -24.22 -3.27
CA SER A 2 26.21 -23.67 -2.06
C SER A 2 26.14 -22.15 -2.13
N ALA A 3 25.01 -21.58 -1.77
CA ALA A 3 24.83 -20.12 -1.70
C ALA A 3 25.03 -19.66 -0.25
N ILE A 4 25.74 -18.55 -0.06
CA ILE A 4 25.81 -17.87 1.22
C ILE A 4 25.03 -16.56 1.07
N LEU A 5 23.99 -16.41 1.88
CA LEU A 5 23.16 -15.24 1.92
C LEU A 5 23.67 -14.32 3.03
N HIS A 6 23.96 -13.08 2.67
CA HIS A 6 24.38 -12.02 3.60
C HIS A 6 23.20 -11.07 3.76
N ILE A 7 22.57 -11.07 4.92
CA ILE A 7 21.33 -10.37 5.19
C ILE A 7 21.60 -9.25 6.18
N HIS A 8 21.51 -8.02 5.71
CA HIS A 8 21.67 -6.83 6.56
C HIS A 8 20.61 -6.81 7.64
N HIS A 9 20.91 -6.18 8.77
CA HIS A 9 19.97 -6.02 9.86
C HIS A 9 18.90 -4.98 9.49
N PRO A 10 17.66 -5.09 10.04
CA PRO A 10 16.61 -4.09 9.81
C PRO A 10 17.07 -2.73 10.34
N ASP A 11 16.71 -1.67 9.62
CA ASP A 11 16.91 -0.31 10.11
C ASP A 11 16.00 -0.05 11.32
N ILE A 12 16.62 0.41 12.41
CA ILE A 12 15.95 0.69 13.68
C ILE A 12 16.10 2.15 14.11
N GLN A 13 16.59 3.02 13.24
CA GLN A 13 16.98 4.39 13.56
C GLN A 13 15.82 5.21 14.16
N TYR A 14 14.60 4.98 13.69
CA TYR A 14 13.39 5.69 14.15
C TYR A 14 12.64 5.00 15.27
N GLN A 15 13.13 3.86 15.71
CA GLN A 15 12.49 3.14 16.79
C GLN A 15 12.82 3.80 18.15
N PRO A 16 11.95 3.68 19.16
CA PRO A 16 12.17 4.19 20.49
C PRO A 16 13.55 3.79 21.01
N LYS A 17 14.27 4.75 21.58
CA LYS A 17 15.65 4.60 22.06
C LYS A 17 15.78 5.12 23.49
N THR A 18 16.53 4.38 24.30
CA THR A 18 16.95 4.79 25.65
C THR A 18 18.33 4.19 25.97
N THR A 19 18.80 4.32 27.18
CA THR A 19 20.07 3.74 27.64
C THR A 19 19.90 3.05 28.99
N LEU A 20 20.76 2.08 29.29
CA LEU A 20 20.84 1.50 30.64
C LEU A 20 21.32 2.54 31.65
N THR A 21 20.68 2.63 32.81
CA THR A 21 21.11 3.49 33.93
C THR A 21 22.12 2.82 34.83
N VAL A 22 22.06 1.49 34.92
CA VAL A 22 22.93 0.68 35.80
C VAL A 22 23.43 -0.55 35.04
N TYR A 23 24.51 -1.16 35.58
CA TYR A 23 24.93 -2.48 35.12
C TYR A 23 23.80 -3.50 35.24
N THR A 24 23.62 -4.30 34.22
CA THR A 24 22.61 -5.35 34.12
C THR A 24 23.32 -6.68 33.91
N ALA A 25 23.23 -7.58 34.86
CA ALA A 25 23.85 -8.90 34.76
C ALA A 25 23.05 -9.80 33.78
N SER A 26 23.69 -10.83 33.25
CA SER A 26 23.03 -11.91 32.53
C SER A 26 21.91 -12.54 33.37
N ALA A 27 20.89 -13.08 32.71
CA ALA A 27 19.66 -13.58 33.30
C ALA A 27 18.77 -12.52 33.97
N SER A 28 19.05 -11.22 33.79
CA SER A 28 18.16 -10.15 34.25
C SER A 28 16.87 -10.13 33.45
N THR A 29 15.75 -9.90 34.15
CA THR A 29 14.40 -9.81 33.54
C THR A 29 13.86 -8.38 33.50
N SER A 30 14.68 -7.40 33.85
CA SER A 30 14.30 -5.98 33.83
C SER A 30 15.53 -5.11 33.50
N LEU A 31 15.32 -4.15 32.62
CA LEU A 31 16.31 -3.15 32.23
C LEU A 31 15.96 -1.83 32.90
N SER A 32 16.84 -1.30 33.73
CA SER A 32 16.69 0.02 34.35
C SER A 32 17.08 1.10 33.35
N VAL A 33 16.17 2.02 33.07
CA VAL A 33 16.30 3.07 32.03
C VAL A 33 15.89 4.44 32.56
N PRO A 34 16.42 5.55 32.04
CA PRO A 34 15.98 6.88 32.41
C PRO A 34 14.53 7.16 32.00
N ASN A 35 14.12 6.60 30.84
CA ASN A 35 12.77 6.77 30.29
C ASN A 35 12.44 5.61 29.35
N SER A 36 11.29 4.97 29.58
CA SER A 36 10.75 3.89 28.75
C SER A 36 9.64 4.35 27.81
N ASN A 37 9.36 5.66 27.71
CA ASN A 37 8.30 6.17 26.85
C ASN A 37 8.54 5.78 25.39
N GLY A 38 7.47 5.33 24.73
CA GLY A 38 7.49 4.86 23.37
C GLY A 38 7.77 3.36 23.22
N PHE A 39 8.36 2.71 24.24
CA PHE A 39 8.49 1.26 24.23
C PHE A 39 7.13 0.61 24.48
N THR A 40 6.84 -0.43 23.69
CA THR A 40 5.54 -1.11 23.72
C THR A 40 5.69 -2.56 24.14
N THR A 41 4.69 -3.05 24.84
CA THR A 41 4.58 -4.45 25.26
C THR A 41 4.64 -5.41 24.06
N ASN A 42 5.26 -6.58 24.26
CA ASN A 42 5.40 -7.65 23.27
C ASN A 42 6.21 -7.27 22.01
N LYS A 43 6.96 -6.17 22.04
CA LYS A 43 7.95 -5.87 21.01
C LYS A 43 9.34 -6.36 21.46
N TYR A 44 10.24 -6.49 20.50
CA TYR A 44 11.61 -6.84 20.81
C TYR A 44 12.45 -5.59 21.09
N VAL A 45 13.46 -5.76 21.93
CA VAL A 45 14.44 -4.72 22.18
C VAL A 45 15.84 -5.25 21.88
N LEU A 46 16.63 -4.45 21.20
CA LEU A 46 18.06 -4.63 21.00
C LEU A 46 18.78 -3.93 22.15
N ILE A 47 19.57 -4.66 22.91
CA ILE A 47 20.48 -4.16 23.94
C ILE A 47 21.88 -4.11 23.34
N GLY A 48 22.59 -3.03 23.55
CA GLY A 48 23.82 -2.71 22.81
C GLY A 48 23.51 -2.15 21.42
N GLY A 49 24.49 -2.00 20.59
CA GLY A 49 24.32 -1.65 19.19
C GLY A 49 24.59 -2.87 18.31
N TYR A 50 24.07 -2.89 17.07
CA TYR A 50 24.55 -3.86 16.11
C TYR A 50 26.08 -3.84 16.04
N LYS A 51 26.70 -5.00 15.83
CA LYS A 51 28.17 -5.20 15.78
C LYS A 51 28.91 -5.17 17.14
N THR A 52 28.18 -5.06 18.24
CA THR A 52 28.80 -5.22 19.56
C THR A 52 28.73 -6.66 20.02
N SER A 53 29.80 -7.17 20.65
CA SER A 53 29.92 -8.60 21.00
C SER A 53 28.82 -9.09 21.96
N ALA A 54 28.35 -8.20 22.84
CA ALA A 54 27.28 -8.50 23.79
C ALA A 54 25.89 -8.06 23.30
N ALA A 55 25.77 -7.63 22.03
CA ALA A 55 24.44 -7.24 21.49
C ALA A 55 23.50 -8.43 21.48
N GLU A 56 22.30 -8.23 22.01
CA GLU A 56 21.25 -9.24 22.00
C GLU A 56 19.86 -8.65 21.75
N ILE A 57 18.96 -9.50 21.26
CA ILE A 57 17.56 -9.16 21.00
C ILE A 57 16.71 -9.95 21.97
N VAL A 58 15.97 -9.25 22.82
CA VAL A 58 15.10 -9.85 23.84
C VAL A 58 13.67 -9.34 23.72
N LEU A 59 12.70 -10.16 24.09
CA LEU A 59 11.29 -9.77 24.09
C LEU A 59 11.00 -8.84 25.26
N ALA A 60 10.40 -7.69 25.01
CA ALA A 60 9.89 -6.81 26.05
C ALA A 60 8.57 -7.34 26.61
N GLY A 61 8.49 -7.40 27.93
CA GLY A 61 7.27 -7.68 28.66
C GLY A 61 6.34 -6.47 28.76
N THR A 62 5.42 -6.47 29.71
CA THR A 62 4.49 -5.36 29.93
C THR A 62 5.20 -4.13 30.47
N VAL A 63 5.36 -3.10 29.64
CA VAL A 63 6.00 -1.83 30.00
C VAL A 63 4.97 -0.98 30.80
N SER A 64 5.05 -1.03 32.10
CA SER A 64 4.17 -0.30 33.02
C SER A 64 4.87 0.77 33.86
N SER A 65 6.20 0.83 33.80
CA SER A 65 7.04 1.78 34.55
C SER A 65 7.80 2.69 33.58
N VAL A 66 7.91 3.96 33.90
CA VAL A 66 8.68 4.93 33.14
C VAL A 66 10.21 4.74 33.29
N SER A 67 10.66 4.01 34.28
CA SER A 67 12.08 3.82 34.60
C SER A 67 12.59 2.39 34.42
N ALA A 68 11.76 1.50 33.89
CA ALA A 68 12.14 0.11 33.66
C ALA A 68 11.43 -0.49 32.43
N ILE A 69 12.13 -1.34 31.71
CA ILE A 69 11.59 -2.17 30.64
C ILE A 69 11.72 -3.63 31.06
N PRO A 70 10.62 -4.32 31.41
CA PRO A 70 10.64 -5.75 31.64
C PRO A 70 11.04 -6.47 30.34
N VAL A 71 11.88 -7.50 30.44
CA VAL A 71 12.35 -8.27 29.28
C VAL A 71 12.39 -9.76 29.61
N ALA A 72 12.41 -10.61 28.59
CA ALA A 72 12.89 -11.97 28.74
C ALA A 72 14.33 -11.95 29.29
N ALA A 73 14.73 -13.01 29.98
CA ALA A 73 16.07 -13.07 30.60
C ALA A 73 17.17 -12.75 29.59
N THR A 74 18.07 -11.83 29.97
CA THR A 74 19.24 -11.46 29.16
C THR A 74 20.27 -12.60 29.14
N SER A 75 20.96 -12.73 28.01
CA SER A 75 22.03 -13.76 27.87
C SER A 75 23.41 -13.24 28.26
N PHE A 76 23.61 -11.92 28.18
CA PHE A 76 24.88 -11.28 28.40
C PHE A 76 24.80 -10.25 29.53
N ASP A 77 25.99 -9.88 30.04
CA ASP A 77 26.16 -8.75 30.94
C ASP A 77 26.18 -7.45 30.11
N HIS A 78 25.51 -6.41 30.63
CA HIS A 78 25.43 -5.11 29.98
C HIS A 78 25.89 -3.99 30.93
N THR A 79 26.61 -3.05 30.38
CA THR A 79 27.13 -1.92 31.18
C THR A 79 26.16 -0.74 31.18
N ALA A 80 26.25 0.10 32.22
CA ALA A 80 25.49 1.35 32.24
C ALA A 80 25.93 2.24 31.05
N GLY A 81 24.94 2.91 30.45
CA GLY A 81 25.12 3.73 29.24
C GLY A 81 24.96 2.98 27.93
N GLU A 82 24.86 1.65 27.93
CA GLU A 82 24.55 0.92 26.71
C GLU A 82 23.18 1.30 26.15
N THR A 83 23.11 1.37 24.82
CA THR A 83 21.89 1.75 24.11
C THR A 83 20.88 0.60 24.13
N ILE A 84 19.63 0.95 24.36
CA ILE A 84 18.48 0.07 24.17
C ILE A 84 17.61 0.67 23.08
N ARG A 85 17.25 -0.13 22.08
CA ARG A 85 16.30 0.27 21.02
C ARG A 85 15.20 -0.75 20.89
N GLN A 86 13.97 -0.29 20.72
CA GLN A 86 12.90 -1.18 20.27
C GLN A 86 13.19 -1.60 18.83
N ILE A 87 12.92 -2.84 18.48
CA ILE A 87 13.02 -3.33 17.13
C ILE A 87 11.71 -4.01 16.71
N PRO A 88 11.28 -3.82 15.44
CA PRO A 88 10.02 -4.37 14.98
C PRO A 88 10.08 -5.88 14.73
N TYR A 89 11.27 -6.45 14.51
CA TYR A 89 11.48 -7.82 14.08
C TYR A 89 12.58 -8.51 14.88
N ASN A 90 12.46 -9.83 15.08
CA ASN A 90 13.46 -10.65 15.77
C ASN A 90 14.04 -11.77 14.90
N LYS A 91 13.38 -12.12 13.79
CA LYS A 91 13.80 -13.20 12.90
C LYS A 91 13.79 -12.77 11.45
N ILE A 92 14.45 -13.58 10.62
CA ILE A 92 14.48 -13.49 9.16
C ILE A 92 13.86 -14.76 8.61
N GLU A 93 12.83 -14.63 7.78
CA GLU A 93 12.23 -15.72 7.02
C GLU A 93 12.78 -15.69 5.61
N ILE A 94 13.36 -16.79 5.16
CA ILE A 94 14.05 -16.94 3.88
C ILE A 94 13.24 -17.92 3.03
N ASP A 95 12.85 -17.47 1.83
CA ASP A 95 12.21 -18.30 0.82
C ASP A 95 13.13 -18.47 -0.38
N TYR A 96 12.93 -19.56 -1.13
CA TYR A 96 13.58 -19.77 -2.41
C TYR A 96 12.57 -20.10 -3.51
N SER A 97 12.96 -19.79 -4.74
CA SER A 97 12.26 -20.19 -5.97
C SER A 97 13.24 -20.84 -6.93
N THR A 98 12.76 -21.86 -7.64
CA THR A 98 13.50 -22.51 -8.74
C THR A 98 12.98 -22.09 -10.11
N ASP A 99 11.86 -21.40 -10.17
CA ASP A 99 11.16 -21.01 -11.40
C ASP A 99 11.20 -19.50 -11.70
N LEU A 100 11.64 -18.65 -10.76
CA LEU A 100 11.66 -17.21 -10.95
C LEU A 100 12.37 -16.76 -12.25
N ALA A 101 13.50 -17.37 -12.56
CA ALA A 101 14.23 -17.05 -13.79
C ALA A 101 13.39 -17.38 -15.03
N THR A 102 12.73 -18.53 -15.05
CA THR A 102 11.84 -18.95 -16.15
C THR A 102 10.61 -18.06 -16.27
N VAL A 103 10.01 -17.69 -15.14
CA VAL A 103 8.86 -16.76 -15.09
C VAL A 103 9.28 -15.38 -15.63
N TRP A 104 10.45 -14.89 -15.24
CA TRP A 104 10.98 -13.64 -15.73
C TRP A 104 11.31 -13.66 -17.23
N ASP A 105 12.01 -14.69 -17.68
CA ASP A 105 12.41 -14.87 -19.08
C ASP A 105 11.23 -15.13 -20.02
N SER A 106 10.04 -15.43 -19.50
CA SER A 106 8.82 -15.57 -20.29
C SER A 106 8.42 -14.28 -21.02
N GLY A 107 8.90 -13.12 -20.56
CA GLY A 107 8.56 -11.80 -21.09
C GLY A 107 7.12 -11.34 -20.83
N LEU A 108 6.37 -12.07 -19.99
CA LEU A 108 4.97 -11.75 -19.65
C LEU A 108 4.87 -10.62 -18.62
N TYR A 109 5.96 -10.31 -17.91
CA TYR A 109 5.96 -9.36 -16.80
C TYR A 109 6.86 -8.17 -17.09
N GLU A 110 6.31 -6.96 -16.97
CA GLU A 110 7.04 -5.71 -17.22
C GLU A 110 8.01 -5.35 -16.08
N ASN A 111 7.81 -5.92 -14.91
CA ASN A 111 8.65 -5.67 -13.74
C ASN A 111 8.89 -6.95 -12.93
N LEU A 112 10.01 -6.95 -12.21
CA LEU A 112 10.41 -8.12 -11.42
C LEU A 112 9.45 -8.40 -10.25
N TYR A 113 8.81 -7.38 -9.69
CA TYR A 113 7.88 -7.56 -8.58
C TYR A 113 6.68 -8.43 -9.00
N ASP A 114 6.12 -8.19 -10.17
CA ASP A 114 5.03 -8.99 -10.73
C ASP A 114 5.49 -10.40 -11.07
N ALA A 115 6.69 -10.55 -11.67
CA ALA A 115 7.30 -11.86 -11.90
C ALA A 115 7.55 -12.62 -10.58
N MET A 116 8.01 -11.93 -9.54
CA MET A 116 8.18 -12.52 -8.20
C MET A 116 6.85 -12.91 -7.56
N SER A 117 5.78 -12.17 -7.83
CA SER A 117 4.44 -12.49 -7.33
C SER A 117 3.86 -13.72 -8.02
N ALA A 118 4.20 -13.94 -9.30
CA ALA A 118 3.78 -15.09 -10.09
C ALA A 118 4.64 -16.33 -9.88
N ALA A 119 5.90 -16.17 -9.46
CA ALA A 119 6.81 -17.30 -9.20
C ALA A 119 6.38 -18.10 -7.96
N SER A 120 6.68 -19.39 -7.97
CA SER A 120 6.43 -20.27 -6.84
C SER A 120 7.54 -20.13 -5.79
N TRP A 121 7.18 -19.84 -4.56
CA TRP A 121 8.11 -19.66 -3.45
C TRP A 121 7.91 -20.73 -2.38
N THR A 122 9.01 -21.28 -1.91
CA THR A 122 9.02 -22.27 -0.83
C THR A 122 9.83 -21.72 0.35
N ASN A 123 9.30 -21.83 1.55
CA ASN A 123 10.03 -21.42 2.75
C ASN A 123 11.26 -22.35 2.92
N LEU A 124 12.44 -21.74 3.02
CA LEU A 124 13.71 -22.44 3.21
C LEU A 124 14.08 -22.51 4.68
N ALA A 125 14.04 -21.39 5.37
CA ALA A 125 14.44 -21.28 6.76
C ALA A 125 13.84 -20.06 7.44
N THR A 126 13.76 -20.14 8.77
CA THR A 126 13.54 -18.97 9.63
C THR A 126 14.68 -18.92 10.64
N VAL A 127 15.51 -17.88 10.56
CA VAL A 127 16.71 -17.73 11.37
C VAL A 127 16.61 -16.51 12.29
N ASP A 128 17.35 -16.54 13.41
CA ASP A 128 17.45 -15.40 14.31
C ASP A 128 18.32 -14.31 13.68
N ILE A 129 17.98 -13.04 13.92
CA ILE A 129 18.87 -11.93 13.63
C ILE A 129 20.08 -12.04 14.56
N THR A 130 21.29 -11.98 14.03
CA THR A 130 22.55 -12.09 14.78
C THR A 130 23.12 -10.68 15.08
N PRO A 131 22.68 -10.00 16.14
CA PRO A 131 22.97 -8.58 16.34
C PRO A 131 24.45 -8.28 16.62
N SER A 132 25.22 -9.26 17.08
CA SER A 132 26.66 -9.12 17.35
C SER A 132 27.51 -9.04 16.08
N GLN A 133 26.96 -9.34 14.92
CA GLN A 133 27.65 -9.28 13.63
C GLN A 133 27.18 -8.08 12.81
N GLU A 134 27.84 -7.81 11.69
CA GLU A 134 27.44 -6.77 10.75
C GLU A 134 26.16 -7.13 9.99
N GLU A 135 25.98 -8.41 9.74
CA GLU A 135 24.88 -8.99 8.99
C GLU A 135 24.59 -10.41 9.51
N THR A 136 23.39 -10.89 9.32
CA THR A 136 23.06 -12.28 9.56
C THR A 136 23.39 -13.09 8.31
N THR A 137 24.17 -14.15 8.46
CA THR A 137 24.54 -15.03 7.34
C THR A 137 23.74 -16.32 7.40
N TYR A 138 23.30 -16.78 6.23
CA TYR A 138 22.67 -18.09 6.06
C TYR A 138 23.30 -18.84 4.90
N LYS A 139 23.66 -20.08 5.11
CA LYS A 139 24.24 -20.94 4.09
C LYS A 139 23.20 -21.95 3.60
N ASP A 140 22.89 -21.90 2.31
CA ASP A 140 22.13 -22.95 1.63
C ASP A 140 23.09 -23.94 0.95
N ASP A 141 23.10 -25.16 1.40
CA ASP A 141 23.96 -26.21 0.84
C ASP A 141 23.35 -26.89 -0.41
N SER A 142 22.25 -26.39 -0.93
CA SER A 142 21.63 -26.89 -2.15
C SER A 142 22.55 -26.74 -3.37
N THR A 143 22.54 -27.74 -4.21
CA THR A 143 23.24 -27.72 -5.52
C THR A 143 22.36 -27.16 -6.64
N SER A 144 21.07 -26.98 -6.42
CA SER A 144 20.12 -26.45 -7.40
C SER A 144 20.33 -24.94 -7.60
N SER A 145 20.07 -24.45 -8.80
CA SER A 145 19.97 -23.02 -9.07
C SER A 145 18.71 -22.50 -8.38
N ARG A 146 18.86 -21.56 -7.47
CA ARG A 146 17.78 -20.97 -6.69
C ARG A 146 17.86 -19.46 -6.72
N SER A 147 16.72 -18.82 -6.80
CA SER A 147 16.54 -17.40 -6.48
C SER A 147 16.06 -17.28 -5.04
N TYR A 148 16.50 -16.29 -4.32
CA TYR A 148 16.16 -16.12 -2.92
C TYR A 148 15.47 -14.79 -2.69
N ARG A 149 14.53 -14.78 -1.74
CA ARG A 149 13.98 -13.60 -1.11
C ARG A 149 13.92 -13.82 0.39
N TRP A 150 13.92 -12.75 1.15
CA TRP A 150 13.70 -12.84 2.59
C TRP A 150 12.85 -11.68 3.05
N ARG A 151 12.33 -11.82 4.24
CA ARG A 151 11.64 -10.77 4.97
C ARG A 151 11.96 -10.87 6.45
N TYR A 152 11.87 -9.75 7.13
CA TYR A 152 11.94 -9.76 8.58
C TYR A 152 10.59 -10.18 9.16
N LYS A 153 10.65 -10.85 10.30
CA LYS A 153 9.49 -11.41 10.99
C LYS A 153 9.52 -11.07 12.46
N ASN A 154 8.38 -10.64 13.01
CA ASN A 154 8.11 -10.62 14.43
C ASN A 154 7.33 -11.88 14.80
N THR A 155 7.92 -12.74 15.61
CA THR A 155 7.27 -14.02 15.96
C THR A 155 6.14 -13.88 16.97
N THR A 156 6.12 -12.79 17.75
CA THR A 156 5.07 -12.56 18.75
C THR A 156 3.81 -11.98 18.14
N ASP A 157 3.95 -10.96 17.29
CA ASP A 157 2.81 -10.28 16.67
C ASP A 157 2.45 -10.84 15.28
N THR A 158 3.22 -11.81 14.76
CA THR A 158 3.10 -12.33 13.38
C THR A 158 3.15 -11.24 12.31
N ILE A 159 3.90 -10.16 12.56
CA ILE A 159 4.10 -9.06 11.62
C ILE A 159 5.31 -9.35 10.75
N TYR A 160 5.22 -8.99 9.47
CA TYR A 160 6.28 -9.17 8.49
C TYR A 160 6.65 -7.85 7.84
N SER A 161 7.92 -7.71 7.45
CA SER A 161 8.33 -6.69 6.48
C SER A 161 7.87 -7.08 5.06
N GLY A 162 8.01 -6.15 4.10
CA GLY A 162 8.03 -6.53 2.69
C GLY A 162 9.17 -7.51 2.39
N TYR A 163 9.02 -8.28 1.31
CA TYR A 163 10.09 -9.15 0.83
C TYR A 163 11.25 -8.34 0.23
N ILE A 164 12.46 -8.81 0.50
CA ILE A 164 13.73 -8.27 0.00
C ILE A 164 14.35 -9.38 -0.85
N ASN A 165 14.87 -9.03 -2.05
CA ASN A 165 15.48 -9.98 -2.95
C ASN A 165 17.00 -9.78 -3.03
N ILE A 166 17.76 -10.86 -2.93
CA ILE A 166 19.23 -10.84 -3.00
C ILE A 166 19.72 -10.95 -4.46
N GLN A 167 19.03 -11.74 -5.28
CA GLN A 167 19.40 -11.95 -6.68
C GLN A 167 18.36 -11.31 -7.58
N LEU A 168 18.68 -10.10 -8.02
CA LEU A 168 17.89 -9.41 -9.01
C LEU A 168 18.44 -9.69 -10.41
N PRO A 169 17.59 -9.90 -11.42
CA PRO A 169 18.04 -9.86 -12.81
C PRO A 169 18.74 -8.55 -13.11
N THR A 170 19.73 -8.60 -13.99
CA THR A 170 20.51 -7.43 -14.42
C THR A 170 19.57 -6.33 -14.91
N GLY A 171 19.64 -5.15 -14.31
CA GLY A 171 18.84 -3.98 -14.68
C GLY A 171 17.89 -3.46 -13.60
N TYR A 172 17.40 -4.32 -12.70
CA TYR A 172 16.54 -3.88 -11.59
C TYR A 172 17.29 -3.33 -10.40
N GLU A 173 18.51 -3.81 -10.18
CA GLU A 173 19.40 -3.23 -9.16
C GLU A 173 19.54 -1.71 -9.29
N GLU A 174 19.38 -1.17 -10.49
CA GLU A 174 19.52 0.27 -10.71
C GLU A 174 18.45 1.12 -10.07
N LYS A 175 17.24 0.58 -9.87
CA LYS A 175 16.09 1.27 -9.28
C LYS A 175 15.99 1.05 -7.76
N GLN A 176 16.78 0.16 -7.19
CA GLN A 176 16.79 -0.07 -5.76
C GLN A 176 17.41 1.15 -5.03
N VAL A 177 16.77 1.58 -3.96
CA VAL A 177 17.20 2.75 -3.18
C VAL A 177 18.63 2.60 -2.69
N ALA A 178 19.03 1.44 -2.16
CA ALA A 178 20.41 1.15 -1.75
C ALA A 178 21.41 1.35 -2.89
N THR A 179 21.08 0.93 -4.10
CA THR A 179 21.94 1.09 -5.28
C THR A 179 22.04 2.56 -5.72
N ILE A 180 20.93 3.29 -5.67
CA ILE A 180 20.88 4.72 -5.96
C ILE A 180 21.75 5.49 -4.96
N ILE A 181 21.59 5.21 -3.67
CA ILE A 181 22.43 5.79 -2.60
C ILE A 181 23.90 5.48 -2.84
N ARG A 182 24.25 4.21 -3.08
CA ARG A 182 25.62 3.77 -3.36
C ARG A 182 26.23 4.48 -4.58
N LYS A 183 25.48 4.58 -5.69
CA LYS A 183 25.91 5.30 -6.91
C LYS A 183 26.13 6.79 -6.63
N ALA A 184 25.28 7.41 -5.81
CA ALA A 184 25.43 8.81 -5.44
C ALA A 184 26.70 9.06 -4.60
N ILE A 185 26.98 8.20 -3.63
CA ILE A 185 28.09 8.33 -2.68
C ILE A 185 29.43 8.01 -3.30
N ASN A 186 29.52 6.93 -4.12
CA ASN A 186 30.78 6.48 -4.71
C ASN A 186 31.47 7.56 -5.54
N ARG A 187 30.72 8.40 -6.25
CA ARG A 187 31.31 9.52 -7.02
C ARG A 187 31.74 10.71 -6.16
N LEU A 188 31.26 10.79 -4.92
CA LEU A 188 31.61 11.88 -4.00
C LEU A 188 32.76 11.53 -3.06
N ASN A 189 33.29 10.29 -3.10
CA ASN A 189 34.26 9.75 -2.15
C ASN A 189 33.80 9.97 -0.67
N LYS A 190 32.53 9.89 -0.41
CA LYS A 190 31.94 10.04 0.91
C LYS A 190 31.53 8.67 1.47
N LYS A 191 31.48 8.56 2.79
CA LYS A 191 30.87 7.42 3.48
C LYS A 191 29.54 7.88 4.07
N VAL A 192 28.50 7.05 3.94
CA VAL A 192 27.26 7.23 4.70
C VAL A 192 27.50 6.67 6.09
N SER A 193 27.20 7.44 7.09
CA SER A 193 27.15 6.96 8.46
C SER A 193 25.83 6.21 8.67
N ASN A 194 25.91 5.02 9.26
CA ASN A 194 24.74 4.28 9.72
C ASN A 194 24.24 4.77 11.09
N ASP A 195 24.96 5.74 11.70
CA ASP A 195 24.58 6.34 12.96
C ASP A 195 24.00 7.76 12.76
N ASP A 196 23.24 8.22 13.73
CA ASP A 196 22.56 9.52 13.70
C ASP A 196 23.53 10.72 13.81
N THR A 197 24.82 10.49 13.97
CA THR A 197 25.83 11.53 14.21
C THR A 197 26.48 12.04 12.94
N GLY A 198 26.33 11.31 11.81
CA GLY A 198 26.87 11.69 10.51
C GLY A 198 26.02 12.76 9.82
N GLN A 199 26.66 13.74 9.17
CA GLN A 199 25.96 14.75 8.37
C GLN A 199 25.15 14.15 7.20
N VAL A 200 25.54 12.99 6.71
CA VAL A 200 24.88 12.24 5.65
C VAL A 200 24.64 10.82 6.16
N ASN A 201 23.41 10.52 6.47
CA ASN A 201 22.96 9.20 6.90
C ASN A 201 21.91 8.63 5.93
N ILE A 202 21.51 7.39 6.11
CA ILE A 202 20.52 6.72 5.26
C ILE A 202 19.20 7.50 5.25
N GLN A 203 18.75 7.98 6.41
CA GLN A 203 17.49 8.74 6.48
C GLN A 203 17.54 10.05 5.70
N PHE A 204 18.61 10.80 5.81
CA PHE A 204 18.77 11.97 4.96
C PHE A 204 18.62 11.62 3.47
N CYS A 205 19.22 10.49 3.05
CA CYS A 205 19.07 10.02 1.66
C CYS A 205 17.63 9.64 1.33
N LEU A 206 16.91 8.98 2.24
CA LEU A 206 15.49 8.62 2.06
C LEU A 206 14.60 9.87 1.99
N ASP A 207 14.81 10.84 2.86
CA ASP A 207 14.07 12.10 2.89
C ASP A 207 14.27 12.89 1.59
N GLU A 208 15.51 12.96 1.09
CA GLU A 208 15.85 13.61 -0.16
C GLU A 208 15.28 12.86 -1.38
N LEU A 209 15.25 11.52 -1.37
CA LEU A 209 14.57 10.74 -2.41
C LEU A 209 13.06 10.98 -2.39
N ASN A 210 12.44 11.01 -1.23
CA ASN A 210 11.02 11.34 -1.09
C ASN A 210 10.71 12.76 -1.55
N TYR A 211 11.61 13.71 -1.27
CA TYR A 211 11.51 15.06 -1.80
C TYR A 211 11.62 15.05 -3.33
N PHE A 212 12.59 14.35 -3.91
CA PHE A 212 12.78 14.23 -5.35
C PHE A 212 11.57 13.62 -6.06
N ILE A 213 10.99 12.54 -5.50
CA ILE A 213 9.78 11.90 -6.03
C ILE A 213 8.63 12.90 -6.09
N ARG A 214 8.34 13.60 -4.97
CA ARG A 214 7.29 14.62 -4.91
C ARG A 214 7.55 15.78 -5.85
N TRP A 215 8.80 16.25 -5.91
CA TRP A 215 9.20 17.32 -6.81
C TRP A 215 9.05 16.91 -8.27
N THR A 216 9.44 15.70 -8.65
CA THR A 216 9.27 15.14 -9.99
C THR A 216 7.78 15.08 -10.34
N ASP A 217 6.96 14.55 -9.46
CA ASP A 217 5.51 14.46 -9.66
C ASP A 217 4.85 15.83 -9.82
N SER A 218 5.35 16.86 -9.14
CA SER A 218 4.86 18.22 -9.31
C SER A 218 5.12 18.82 -10.69
N LYS A 219 6.10 18.30 -11.45
CA LYS A 219 6.48 18.80 -12.77
C LYS A 219 5.56 18.33 -13.90
N LYS A 220 4.81 17.26 -13.68
CA LYS A 220 3.88 16.71 -14.66
C LYS A 220 2.79 15.91 -13.93
N ASN A 221 1.55 16.07 -14.35
CA ASN A 221 0.40 15.45 -13.66
C ASN A 221 0.13 13.99 -14.08
N ASN A 222 0.74 13.52 -15.15
CA ASN A 222 0.41 12.22 -15.75
C ASN A 222 1.67 11.46 -16.18
N TRP A 223 2.50 11.13 -15.19
CA TRP A 223 3.67 10.31 -15.43
C TRP A 223 3.28 8.86 -15.75
N VAL A 224 3.93 8.26 -16.74
CA VAL A 224 3.70 6.86 -17.13
C VAL A 224 4.00 5.91 -15.98
N HIS A 225 5.03 6.18 -15.19
CA HIS A 225 5.41 5.34 -14.06
C HIS A 225 4.42 5.38 -12.87
N ASN A 226 3.49 6.33 -12.87
CA ASN A 226 2.41 6.39 -11.89
C ASN A 226 1.08 5.88 -12.46
N GLN A 227 1.04 5.38 -13.69
CA GLN A 227 -0.14 4.75 -14.25
C GLN A 227 -0.30 3.33 -13.74
N SER A 228 -1.51 2.96 -13.44
CA SER A 228 -1.89 1.63 -13.03
C SER A 228 -3.10 1.21 -13.87
N PHE A 229 -3.06 0.02 -14.43
CA PHE A 229 -4.02 -0.47 -15.40
C PHE A 229 -4.75 -1.71 -14.89
N ASP A 230 -6.01 -1.85 -15.26
CA ASP A 230 -6.85 -3.04 -14.98
C ASP A 230 -6.88 -3.48 -13.50
N ASN A 231 -6.72 -2.52 -12.58
CA ASN A 231 -6.72 -2.87 -11.16
C ASN A 231 -8.11 -3.06 -10.63
N VAL A 232 -8.31 -4.12 -9.86
CA VAL A 232 -9.52 -4.32 -9.08
C VAL A 232 -9.61 -3.23 -8.00
N ILE A 233 -10.64 -2.41 -8.10
CA ILE A 233 -10.91 -1.32 -7.16
C ILE A 233 -11.77 -1.83 -6.01
N SER A 234 -12.82 -2.57 -6.34
CA SER A 234 -13.78 -3.13 -5.39
C SER A 234 -14.56 -4.26 -6.03
N GLU A 235 -15.13 -5.13 -5.22
CA GLU A 235 -16.15 -6.07 -5.62
C GLU A 235 -17.53 -5.40 -5.59
N ILE A 236 -18.38 -5.70 -6.57
CA ILE A 236 -19.76 -5.20 -6.65
C ILE A 236 -20.62 -5.94 -5.63
N THR A 237 -21.34 -5.18 -4.86
CA THR A 237 -22.42 -5.68 -4.01
C THR A 237 -23.75 -5.22 -4.59
N ALA A 238 -24.66 -6.14 -4.88
CA ALA A 238 -25.99 -5.80 -5.37
C ALA A 238 -26.71 -4.84 -4.42
N GLY A 239 -27.41 -3.87 -4.95
CA GLY A 239 -28.12 -2.85 -4.17
C GLY A 239 -27.25 -1.74 -3.61
N LYS A 240 -25.94 -1.71 -3.88
CA LYS A 240 -25.02 -0.68 -3.43
C LYS A 240 -24.58 0.22 -4.57
N ASN A 241 -24.65 1.53 -4.39
CA ASN A 241 -24.29 2.51 -5.43
C ASN A 241 -23.03 3.31 -5.16
N GLY A 242 -22.35 3.16 -4.08
CA GLY A 242 -21.15 3.93 -3.79
C GLY A 242 -20.00 3.04 -3.38
N TYR A 243 -18.86 3.08 -4.12
CA TYR A 243 -17.68 2.23 -3.88
C TYR A 243 -16.47 3.09 -3.56
N ILE A 244 -15.85 2.82 -2.43
CA ILE A 244 -14.69 3.58 -1.94
C ILE A 244 -13.51 3.36 -2.88
N LEU A 245 -12.87 4.47 -3.27
CA LEU A 245 -11.63 4.42 -4.04
C LEU A 245 -10.45 3.92 -3.19
N PRO A 246 -9.51 3.17 -3.78
CA PRO A 246 -8.28 2.80 -3.11
C PRO A 246 -7.51 4.02 -2.60
N SER A 247 -6.91 3.91 -1.42
CA SER A 247 -6.18 5.01 -0.78
C SER A 247 -4.94 5.48 -1.55
N ASN A 248 -4.44 4.66 -2.48
CA ASN A 248 -3.27 4.94 -3.31
C ASN A 248 -3.57 5.72 -4.61
N ILE A 249 -4.85 6.01 -4.91
CA ILE A 249 -5.21 6.84 -6.07
C ILE A 249 -4.79 8.29 -5.82
N ALA A 250 -4.19 8.91 -6.83
CA ALA A 250 -3.82 10.32 -6.79
C ALA A 250 -5.05 11.22 -7.02
N PHE A 251 -5.51 11.91 -5.98
CA PHE A 251 -6.50 12.97 -6.13
C PHE A 251 -5.80 14.30 -6.45
N ARG A 252 -6.09 14.88 -7.61
CA ARG A 252 -5.62 16.21 -7.98
C ARG A 252 -6.83 17.06 -8.41
N GLU A 253 -6.91 18.25 -7.89
CA GLU A 253 -8.07 19.16 -8.02
C GLU A 253 -8.52 19.42 -9.46
N SER A 254 -7.65 19.29 -10.44
CA SER A 254 -7.96 19.68 -11.83
C SER A 254 -8.13 18.55 -12.83
N LYS A 255 -7.89 17.28 -12.46
CA LYS A 255 -8.03 16.12 -13.38
C LYS A 255 -8.44 14.89 -12.63
N GLN A 256 -9.43 14.18 -13.16
CA GLN A 256 -9.79 12.86 -12.67
C GLN A 256 -8.57 11.95 -12.74
N SER A 257 -8.13 11.46 -11.59
CA SER A 257 -7.00 10.52 -11.52
C SER A 257 -7.40 9.13 -12.03
N LEU A 258 -8.68 8.86 -12.11
CA LEU A 258 -9.30 7.65 -12.61
C LEU A 258 -9.89 7.96 -13.98
N TRP A 259 -9.34 7.39 -15.05
CA TRP A 259 -9.75 7.72 -16.42
C TRP A 259 -10.52 6.62 -17.14
N SER A 260 -10.55 5.41 -16.58
CA SER A 260 -11.29 4.28 -17.10
C SER A 260 -11.85 3.47 -15.96
N ILE A 261 -13.08 3.03 -16.09
CA ILE A 261 -13.73 2.03 -15.24
C ILE A 261 -14.45 1.04 -16.13
N LYS A 262 -14.34 -0.24 -15.78
CA LYS A 262 -15.09 -1.33 -16.39
C LYS A 262 -15.54 -2.31 -15.29
N ILE A 263 -16.50 -3.14 -15.61
CA ILE A 263 -16.95 -4.25 -14.77
C ILE A 263 -16.38 -5.51 -15.38
N ASP A 264 -15.55 -6.22 -14.65
CA ASP A 264 -14.73 -7.35 -15.14
C ASP A 264 -14.04 -7.00 -16.47
N ASP A 265 -14.05 -7.91 -17.44
CA ASP A 265 -13.50 -7.69 -18.78
C ASP A 265 -14.48 -7.01 -19.76
N GLY A 266 -15.52 -6.37 -19.21
CA GLY A 266 -16.53 -5.67 -20.00
C GLY A 266 -16.03 -4.38 -20.67
N SER A 267 -16.95 -3.68 -21.33
CA SER A 267 -16.67 -2.39 -21.94
C SER A 267 -16.46 -1.30 -20.89
N ASN A 268 -15.62 -0.31 -21.20
CA ASN A 268 -15.44 0.86 -20.36
C ASN A 268 -16.77 1.61 -20.17
N LEU A 269 -17.06 1.97 -18.94
CA LEU A 269 -18.18 2.82 -18.59
C LEU A 269 -17.92 4.26 -19.04
N GLU A 270 -18.98 4.98 -19.42
CA GLU A 270 -18.87 6.40 -19.76
C GLU A 270 -18.74 7.26 -18.50
N SER A 271 -17.90 8.27 -18.57
CA SER A 271 -17.79 9.25 -17.47
C SER A 271 -18.96 10.23 -17.54
N MET A 272 -19.68 10.42 -16.43
CA MET A 272 -20.69 11.45 -16.24
C MET A 272 -20.25 12.48 -15.20
N THR A 273 -20.86 13.66 -15.22
CA THR A 273 -20.64 14.69 -14.18
C THR A 273 -21.48 14.40 -12.94
N LYS A 274 -21.06 14.95 -11.78
CA LYS A 274 -21.89 14.88 -10.56
C LYS A 274 -23.28 15.46 -10.79
N LYS A 275 -23.40 16.55 -11.56
CA LYS A 275 -24.68 17.18 -11.87
C LYS A 275 -25.61 16.25 -12.68
N GLU A 276 -25.06 15.53 -13.67
CA GLU A 276 -25.82 14.55 -14.44
C GLU A 276 -26.29 13.40 -13.55
N LYS A 277 -25.40 12.89 -12.69
CA LYS A 277 -25.77 11.85 -11.72
C LYS A 277 -26.88 12.32 -10.78
N ASP A 278 -26.75 13.51 -10.20
CA ASP A 278 -27.75 14.04 -9.27
C ASP A 278 -29.11 14.25 -9.96
N ALA A 279 -29.13 14.60 -11.25
CA ALA A 279 -30.35 14.69 -12.03
C ALA A 279 -31.02 13.33 -12.33
N LEU A 280 -30.21 12.27 -12.51
CA LEU A 280 -30.72 10.91 -12.69
C LEU A 280 -31.28 10.31 -11.39
N HIS A 281 -30.76 10.73 -10.26
CA HIS A 281 -31.07 10.15 -8.94
C HIS A 281 -32.03 11.06 -8.11
N VAL A 282 -32.70 12.01 -8.74
CA VAL A 282 -33.53 13.00 -8.01
C VAL A 282 -34.66 12.35 -7.21
N ASP A 283 -35.22 11.24 -7.73
CA ASP A 283 -36.34 10.51 -7.11
C ASP A 283 -35.85 9.29 -6.29
N TRP A 284 -34.54 9.09 -6.16
CA TRP A 284 -34.01 7.98 -5.40
C TRP A 284 -33.87 8.33 -3.93
N HIS A 285 -34.50 7.54 -3.09
CA HIS A 285 -34.43 7.67 -1.65
C HIS A 285 -33.79 6.43 -1.06
N MET A 286 -32.79 6.62 -0.25
CA MET A 286 -32.04 5.55 0.40
C MET A 286 -31.95 5.81 1.90
N SER A 287 -32.20 4.78 2.67
CA SER A 287 -31.93 4.79 4.10
C SER A 287 -31.49 3.40 4.56
N PRO A 288 -30.48 3.30 5.44
CA PRO A 288 -30.11 2.03 6.03
C PRO A 288 -31.16 1.55 7.02
N LEU A 289 -31.23 0.23 7.22
CA LEU A 289 -32.03 -0.38 8.29
C LEU A 289 -31.43 -0.04 9.65
N ALA A 290 -32.22 0.54 10.54
CA ALA A 290 -31.86 0.74 11.95
C ALA A 290 -32.08 -0.52 12.80
N ALA A 291 -32.88 -1.47 12.32
CA ALA A 291 -33.13 -2.75 12.96
C ALA A 291 -33.17 -3.88 11.92
N GLN A 292 -32.84 -5.10 12.34
CA GLN A 292 -32.91 -6.29 11.51
C GLN A 292 -34.32 -6.49 10.94
N LEU A 293 -34.43 -6.80 9.64
CA LEU A 293 -35.69 -7.12 8.95
C LEU A 293 -35.75 -8.61 8.63
N THR A 294 -36.85 -9.26 9.01
CA THR A 294 -37.10 -10.69 8.80
C THR A 294 -38.53 -10.91 8.25
N SER A 295 -38.79 -12.10 7.74
CA SER A 295 -40.14 -12.49 7.28
C SER A 295 -41.22 -12.45 8.39
N ALA A 296 -40.85 -12.39 9.66
CA ALA A 296 -41.76 -12.25 10.80
C ALA A 296 -41.97 -10.78 11.22
N SER A 297 -41.28 -9.82 10.59
CA SER A 297 -41.38 -8.41 10.95
C SER A 297 -42.71 -7.81 10.51
N SER A 298 -43.41 -7.08 11.37
CA SER A 298 -44.58 -6.27 10.99
C SER A 298 -44.22 -4.83 10.62
N THR A 299 -42.99 -4.44 10.90
CA THR A 299 -42.45 -3.09 10.62
C THR A 299 -41.02 -3.17 10.16
N ALA A 300 -40.58 -2.19 9.37
CA ALA A 300 -39.19 -1.92 9.05
C ALA A 300 -38.77 -0.59 9.68
N THR A 301 -37.74 -0.59 10.49
CA THR A 301 -37.16 0.63 11.08
C THR A 301 -35.94 1.03 10.28
N LEU A 302 -35.96 2.26 9.78
CA LEU A 302 -34.89 2.85 8.98
C LEU A 302 -34.23 4.00 9.76
N ASP A 303 -33.06 4.45 9.34
CA ASP A 303 -32.41 5.62 9.98
C ASP A 303 -33.17 6.91 9.64
N ASP A 304 -33.68 7.03 8.41
CA ASP A 304 -34.45 8.17 7.96
C ASP A 304 -35.51 7.77 6.92
N THR A 305 -36.79 8.04 7.18
CA THR A 305 -37.89 7.81 6.26
C THR A 305 -38.51 9.10 5.73
N SER A 306 -37.89 10.26 5.97
CA SER A 306 -38.48 11.59 5.62
C SER A 306 -38.81 11.71 4.14
N ASN A 307 -38.00 11.11 3.28
CA ASN A 307 -38.16 11.16 1.83
C ASN A 307 -38.90 9.94 1.24
N PHE A 308 -39.28 8.98 2.06
CA PHE A 308 -40.09 7.86 1.60
C PHE A 308 -41.57 8.28 1.52
N PRO A 309 -42.34 7.84 0.50
CA PRO A 309 -43.79 8.07 0.42
C PRO A 309 -44.52 7.58 1.69
N ASP A 310 -45.81 7.98 1.80
CA ASP A 310 -46.64 7.51 2.92
C ASP A 310 -46.95 6.01 2.82
N GLU A 311 -47.06 5.51 1.61
CA GLU A 311 -47.22 4.09 1.24
C GLU A 311 -46.40 3.76 0.00
N GLY A 312 -46.02 2.51 -0.21
CA GLY A 312 -45.25 2.11 -1.40
C GLY A 312 -44.44 0.84 -1.22
N THR A 313 -43.33 0.80 -1.93
CA THR A 313 -42.35 -0.31 -1.85
C THR A 313 -40.97 0.21 -1.65
N PHE A 314 -40.11 -0.58 -1.06
CA PHE A 314 -38.67 -0.40 -1.09
C PHE A 314 -37.97 -1.70 -1.47
N ASP A 315 -36.84 -1.57 -2.13
CA ASP A 315 -35.97 -2.69 -2.51
C ASP A 315 -34.79 -2.79 -1.57
N ILE A 316 -34.44 -4.01 -1.21
CA ILE A 316 -33.33 -4.30 -0.28
C ILE A 316 -32.61 -5.58 -0.69
N TRP A 317 -31.29 -5.65 -0.45
CA TRP A 317 -30.47 -6.80 -0.86
C TRP A 317 -29.70 -7.39 0.30
N THR A 318 -29.58 -8.72 0.31
CA THR A 318 -28.64 -9.44 1.14
C THR A 318 -27.97 -10.54 0.32
N SER A 319 -26.63 -10.52 0.22
CA SER A 319 -25.83 -11.53 -0.49
C SER A 319 -26.33 -11.83 -1.91
N GLY A 320 -26.69 -10.78 -2.68
CA GLY A 320 -27.17 -10.90 -4.05
C GLY A 320 -28.67 -11.20 -4.17
N THR A 321 -29.38 -11.51 -3.09
CA THR A 321 -30.85 -11.75 -3.12
C THR A 321 -31.57 -10.42 -2.90
N LYS A 322 -32.51 -10.12 -3.81
CA LYS A 322 -33.39 -8.95 -3.76
C LYS A 322 -34.72 -9.28 -3.10
N ASP A 323 -35.13 -8.47 -2.15
CA ASP A 323 -36.50 -8.43 -1.67
C ASP A 323 -37.13 -7.07 -2.01
N THR A 324 -38.37 -7.09 -2.46
CA THR A 324 -39.19 -5.89 -2.70
C THR A 324 -40.30 -5.87 -1.66
N VAL A 325 -40.15 -4.99 -0.69
CA VAL A 325 -40.99 -4.97 0.53
C VAL A 325 -42.04 -3.88 0.40
N ARG A 326 -43.32 -4.27 0.55
CA ARG A 326 -44.46 -3.35 0.52
C ARG A 326 -44.78 -2.81 1.90
N TYR A 327 -45.07 -1.52 1.99
CA TYR A 327 -45.51 -0.89 3.23
C TYR A 327 -46.76 -0.03 2.98
N SER A 328 -47.62 0.04 3.99
CA SER A 328 -48.90 0.73 3.97
C SER A 328 -48.93 2.04 4.73
N ALA A 329 -47.89 2.31 5.50
CA ALA A 329 -47.78 3.56 6.25
C ALA A 329 -46.31 3.89 6.56
N ASN A 330 -45.97 5.16 6.54
CA ASN A 330 -44.68 5.72 6.93
C ASN A 330 -44.83 6.65 8.13
N ASN A 331 -44.35 6.23 9.28
CA ASN A 331 -44.27 7.10 10.46
C ASN A 331 -42.92 7.81 10.50
N ARG A 332 -42.86 8.99 9.86
CA ARG A 332 -41.64 9.82 9.77
C ARG A 332 -41.12 10.30 11.11
N SER A 333 -41.95 10.34 12.16
CA SER A 333 -41.48 10.77 13.49
C SER A 333 -40.67 9.71 14.23
N THR A 334 -40.89 8.45 13.88
CA THR A 334 -40.19 7.28 14.46
C THR A 334 -39.32 6.54 13.46
N ASN A 335 -39.33 6.97 12.20
CA ASN A 335 -38.63 6.33 11.07
C ASN A 335 -39.04 4.85 10.89
N VAL A 336 -40.34 4.56 11.04
CA VAL A 336 -40.90 3.20 10.96
C VAL A 336 -41.88 3.08 9.80
N LEU A 337 -41.66 2.11 8.94
CA LEU A 337 -42.57 1.71 7.88
C LEU A 337 -43.42 0.52 8.39
N THR A 338 -44.75 0.62 8.27
CA THR A 338 -45.67 -0.51 8.58
C THR A 338 -45.77 -1.41 7.36
N LEU A 339 -45.35 -2.66 7.46
CA LEU A 339 -45.30 -3.60 6.33
C LEU A 339 -46.68 -4.18 6.04
N VAL A 340 -46.94 -4.48 4.78
CA VAL A 340 -48.18 -5.10 4.33
C VAL A 340 -48.14 -6.60 4.58
N ASP A 341 -47.11 -7.28 4.12
CA ASP A 341 -46.93 -8.72 4.30
C ASP A 341 -45.44 -9.12 4.19
N ALA A 342 -44.73 -9.02 5.29
CA ALA A 342 -43.30 -9.38 5.31
C ALA A 342 -43.09 -10.89 5.09
N SER A 343 -44.07 -11.73 5.41
CA SER A 343 -43.96 -13.18 5.24
C SER A 343 -43.83 -13.62 3.78
N THR A 344 -44.32 -12.80 2.86
CA THR A 344 -44.20 -13.03 1.42
C THR A 344 -43.17 -12.14 0.75
N ASP A 345 -42.96 -10.94 1.29
CA ASP A 345 -42.09 -9.92 0.68
C ASP A 345 -40.61 -10.06 1.12
N VAL A 346 -40.34 -10.67 2.27
CA VAL A 346 -38.99 -10.84 2.84
C VAL A 346 -38.58 -12.30 2.78
N THR A 347 -37.73 -12.63 1.82
CA THR A 347 -37.30 -14.03 1.59
C THR A 347 -36.02 -14.37 2.35
N VAL A 348 -35.20 -13.35 2.66
CA VAL A 348 -33.96 -13.48 3.42
C VAL A 348 -33.93 -12.49 4.57
N THR A 349 -33.13 -12.79 5.58
CA THR A 349 -32.94 -11.86 6.70
C THR A 349 -31.98 -10.75 6.30
N HIS A 350 -32.41 -9.50 6.48
CA HIS A 350 -31.57 -8.31 6.25
C HIS A 350 -31.03 -7.76 7.56
N ALA A 351 -29.72 -7.59 7.63
CA ALA A 351 -29.05 -7.09 8.83
C ALA A 351 -29.25 -5.57 9.00
N VAL A 352 -28.96 -5.06 10.16
CA VAL A 352 -28.82 -3.63 10.44
C VAL A 352 -27.80 -3.03 9.46
N ASP A 353 -27.92 -1.76 9.09
CA ASP A 353 -27.13 -1.03 8.12
C ASP A 353 -27.30 -1.47 6.65
N THR A 354 -28.14 -2.47 6.35
CA THR A 354 -28.47 -2.82 4.95
C THR A 354 -29.27 -1.68 4.33
N GLN A 355 -28.91 -1.29 3.10
CA GLN A 355 -29.52 -0.16 2.39
C GLN A 355 -30.88 -0.54 1.81
N ALA A 356 -31.91 0.20 2.19
CA ALA A 356 -33.26 0.14 1.62
C ALA A 356 -33.45 1.29 0.61
N TRP A 357 -33.96 0.98 -0.57
CA TRP A 357 -34.11 1.92 -1.69
C TRP A 357 -35.55 2.08 -2.10
N ASN A 358 -36.00 3.33 -2.24
CA ASN A 358 -37.29 3.66 -2.82
C ASN A 358 -37.08 4.49 -4.11
N GLY A 359 -37.78 4.14 -5.20
CA GLY A 359 -37.73 4.85 -6.48
C GLY A 359 -36.44 4.64 -7.28
N ALA A 360 -35.48 3.81 -6.82
CA ALA A 360 -34.22 3.61 -7.49
C ALA A 360 -34.33 2.68 -8.71
N THR A 361 -33.44 2.87 -9.69
CA THR A 361 -33.30 2.02 -10.86
C THR A 361 -32.15 1.04 -10.68
N PHE A 362 -32.40 -0.23 -10.97
CA PHE A 362 -31.42 -1.32 -10.82
C PHE A 362 -31.08 -1.95 -12.15
N GLY A 363 -29.86 -2.43 -12.30
CA GLY A 363 -29.39 -3.10 -13.51
C GLY A 363 -27.89 -2.97 -13.72
N THR A 364 -27.46 -3.09 -14.98
CA THR A 364 -26.07 -2.95 -15.36
C THR A 364 -25.72 -1.48 -15.55
N PRO A 365 -24.78 -0.93 -14.77
CA PRO A 365 -24.30 0.44 -14.94
C PRO A 365 -23.69 0.67 -16.32
N THR A 366 -23.94 1.83 -16.88
CA THR A 366 -23.35 2.28 -18.15
C THR A 366 -22.44 3.48 -17.98
N LYS A 367 -22.64 4.24 -16.89
CA LYS A 367 -21.90 5.47 -16.59
C LYS A 367 -21.42 5.50 -15.15
N PHE A 368 -20.37 6.25 -14.92
CA PHE A 368 -19.85 6.49 -13.58
C PHE A 368 -19.46 7.94 -13.36
N THR A 369 -19.42 8.35 -12.10
CA THR A 369 -18.79 9.58 -11.66
C THR A 369 -17.97 9.33 -10.39
N VAL A 370 -17.01 10.21 -10.15
CA VAL A 370 -16.15 10.14 -8.94
C VAL A 370 -16.29 11.44 -8.17
N TYR A 371 -16.74 11.33 -6.94
CA TYR A 371 -16.73 12.45 -5.97
C TYR A 371 -16.78 11.88 -4.55
N ASP A 372 -16.36 12.66 -3.60
CA ASP A 372 -16.32 12.30 -2.18
C ASP A 372 -15.57 10.97 -1.92
N GLY A 373 -14.47 10.75 -2.65
CA GLY A 373 -13.66 9.53 -2.48
C GLY A 373 -14.33 8.23 -2.92
N LYS A 374 -15.44 8.30 -3.67
CA LYS A 374 -16.22 7.14 -4.11
C LYS A 374 -16.49 7.19 -5.61
N ILE A 375 -16.63 6.01 -6.18
CA ILE A 375 -17.22 5.79 -7.50
C ILE A 375 -18.73 5.68 -7.32
N TRP A 376 -19.49 6.39 -8.16
CA TRP A 376 -20.95 6.36 -8.20
C TRP A 376 -21.40 5.98 -9.60
N PHE A 377 -22.37 5.10 -9.68
CA PHE A 377 -22.94 4.65 -10.95
C PHE A 377 -24.25 5.40 -11.30
N ASP A 378 -24.61 5.41 -12.57
CA ASP A 378 -25.88 5.90 -13.10
C ASP A 378 -27.08 5.01 -12.71
N ILE A 379 -26.83 3.72 -12.53
CA ILE A 379 -27.81 2.70 -12.15
C ILE A 379 -27.20 1.89 -11.00
N ILE A 380 -28.03 1.47 -10.05
CA ILE A 380 -27.59 0.61 -8.94
C ILE A 380 -27.39 -0.81 -9.48
N PRO A 381 -26.22 -1.44 -9.25
CA PRO A 381 -26.00 -2.82 -9.64
C PRO A 381 -27.04 -3.78 -9.03
N ASP A 382 -27.62 -4.63 -9.85
CA ASP A 382 -28.53 -5.69 -9.42
C ASP A 382 -27.79 -6.99 -9.04
N ASP A 383 -28.55 -8.06 -8.81
CA ASP A 383 -28.04 -9.37 -8.42
C ASP A 383 -27.19 -10.04 -9.51
N SER A 384 -27.42 -9.74 -10.78
CA SER A 384 -26.63 -10.29 -11.90
C SER A 384 -25.16 -9.87 -11.86
N LEU A 385 -24.86 -8.76 -11.17
CA LEU A 385 -23.50 -8.22 -11.03
C LEU A 385 -22.90 -8.45 -9.64
N HIS A 386 -23.62 -9.12 -8.74
CA HIS A 386 -23.08 -9.42 -7.42
C HIS A 386 -21.79 -10.24 -7.52
N SER A 387 -20.76 -9.86 -6.75
CA SER A 387 -19.41 -10.43 -6.77
C SER A 387 -18.58 -10.20 -8.05
N HIS A 388 -19.05 -9.40 -9.00
CA HIS A 388 -18.22 -8.93 -10.11
C HIS A 388 -17.25 -7.84 -9.65
N ASN A 389 -16.13 -7.69 -10.35
CA ASN A 389 -15.11 -6.73 -9.99
C ASN A 389 -15.28 -5.39 -10.71
N ILE A 390 -15.18 -4.30 -9.98
CA ILE A 390 -14.95 -2.98 -10.56
C ILE A 390 -13.45 -2.86 -10.82
N GLN A 391 -13.06 -2.76 -12.09
CA GLN A 391 -11.69 -2.55 -12.50
C GLN A 391 -11.50 -1.14 -13.03
N GLY A 392 -10.31 -0.57 -12.84
CA GLY A 392 -10.07 0.77 -13.32
C GLY A 392 -8.61 1.06 -13.61
N ASP A 393 -8.43 2.05 -14.50
CA ASP A 393 -7.13 2.62 -14.83
C ASP A 393 -7.00 3.96 -14.14
N TYR A 394 -5.93 4.14 -13.37
CA TYR A 394 -5.77 5.34 -12.57
C TYR A 394 -4.31 5.73 -12.33
N TYR A 395 -4.11 6.98 -11.90
CA TYR A 395 -2.81 7.46 -11.43
C TYR A 395 -2.64 7.18 -9.94
N LEU A 396 -1.51 6.60 -9.60
CA LEU A 396 -1.09 6.36 -8.23
C LEU A 396 -0.60 7.66 -7.58
N LYS A 397 -0.79 7.77 -6.27
CA LYS A 397 -0.10 8.78 -5.46
C LYS A 397 1.41 8.69 -5.64
N PRO A 398 2.15 9.79 -5.44
CA PRO A 398 3.59 9.75 -5.36
C PRO A 398 4.04 8.64 -4.42
N GLN A 399 5.00 7.86 -4.87
CA GLN A 399 5.60 6.83 -4.04
C GLN A 399 6.26 7.46 -2.82
N VAL A 400 6.20 6.76 -1.69
CA VAL A 400 7.01 7.06 -0.51
C VAL A 400 7.97 5.90 -0.30
N VAL A 401 9.27 6.19 -0.27
CA VAL A 401 10.30 5.21 0.09
C VAL A 401 10.56 5.29 1.59
N THR A 402 10.59 4.15 2.25
CA THR A 402 10.71 4.03 3.69
C THR A 402 12.00 3.34 4.13
N ASN A 403 12.62 2.60 3.21
CA ASN A 403 13.85 1.88 3.49
C ASN A 403 14.74 1.76 2.24
N GLU A 404 15.98 1.33 2.42
CA GLU A 404 16.97 1.18 1.36
C GLU A 404 16.70 0.03 0.38
N TYR A 405 15.77 -0.85 0.71
CA TYR A 405 15.39 -2.01 -0.12
C TYR A 405 14.22 -1.70 -1.05
N ASP A 406 13.56 -0.55 -0.88
CA ASP A 406 12.50 -0.10 -1.76
C ASP A 406 13.01 0.13 -3.19
N TYR A 407 12.09 0.04 -4.15
CA TYR A 407 12.36 0.31 -5.55
C TYR A 407 11.66 1.58 -5.99
N LEU A 408 12.37 2.44 -6.73
CA LEU A 408 11.75 3.61 -7.33
C LEU A 408 10.88 3.21 -8.53
N ARG A 409 9.67 3.73 -8.58
CA ARG A 409 8.79 3.60 -9.76
C ARG A 409 9.29 4.41 -10.95
N ILE A 410 10.06 5.46 -10.72
CA ILE A 410 10.59 6.33 -11.78
C ILE A 410 11.35 5.47 -12.80
N GLN A 411 11.08 5.70 -14.10
CA GLN A 411 11.66 4.89 -15.17
C GLN A 411 13.18 5.02 -15.26
N ASP A 412 13.71 6.25 -15.11
CA ASP A 412 15.15 6.51 -15.09
C ASP A 412 15.61 6.89 -13.66
N PRO A 413 16.38 6.03 -13.00
CA PRO A 413 16.91 6.29 -11.67
C PRO A 413 18.05 7.33 -11.64
N ASN A 414 18.64 7.68 -12.79
CA ASN A 414 19.80 8.58 -12.82
C ASN A 414 19.46 9.98 -12.29
N GLY A 415 18.25 10.48 -12.58
CA GLY A 415 17.78 11.73 -12.00
C GLY A 415 17.73 11.71 -10.47
N ALA A 416 17.38 10.57 -9.86
CA ALA A 416 17.40 10.38 -8.43
C ALA A 416 18.84 10.33 -7.87
N VAL A 417 19.76 9.65 -8.58
CA VAL A 417 21.19 9.63 -8.24
C VAL A 417 21.78 11.04 -8.26
N ASP A 418 21.49 11.82 -9.28
CA ASP A 418 22.02 13.18 -9.42
C ASP A 418 21.38 14.14 -8.41
N HIS A 419 20.11 13.93 -8.06
CA HIS A 419 19.49 14.66 -6.95
C HIS A 419 20.18 14.39 -5.62
N LEU A 420 20.44 13.13 -5.28
CA LEU A 420 21.16 12.79 -4.06
C LEU A 420 22.59 13.37 -4.05
N ARG A 421 23.29 13.34 -5.16
CA ARG A 421 24.61 13.99 -5.30
C ARG A 421 24.52 15.48 -5.03
N TYR A 422 23.53 16.14 -5.62
CA TYR A 422 23.25 17.55 -5.36
C TYR A 422 23.03 17.80 -3.86
N ALA A 423 22.10 17.08 -3.25
CA ALA A 423 21.75 17.27 -1.85
C ALA A 423 22.93 16.99 -0.87
N ILE A 424 23.72 15.95 -1.16
CA ILE A 424 24.91 15.63 -0.37
C ILE A 424 25.99 16.70 -0.55
N ALA A 425 26.21 17.18 -1.79
CA ALA A 425 27.20 18.20 -2.05
C ALA A 425 26.82 19.55 -1.41
N ASP A 426 25.55 19.92 -1.48
CA ASP A 426 24.99 21.10 -0.86
C ASP A 426 25.15 21.04 0.67
N LYS A 427 24.72 19.95 1.31
CA LYS A 427 24.82 19.72 2.74
C LYS A 427 26.29 19.73 3.24
N THR A 428 27.23 19.37 2.38
CA THR A 428 28.67 19.38 2.68
C THR A 428 29.39 20.64 2.21
N ASN A 429 28.66 21.71 1.90
CA ASN A 429 29.16 23.02 1.45
C ASN A 429 30.06 22.97 0.19
N ASN A 430 29.83 22.01 -0.71
CA ASN A 430 30.53 21.93 -1.98
C ASN A 430 29.68 22.53 -3.10
N ASN A 431 29.53 23.85 -3.09
CA ASN A 431 28.62 24.59 -3.96
C ASN A 431 28.93 24.41 -5.48
N THR A 432 30.19 24.24 -5.85
CA THR A 432 30.55 24.05 -7.26
C THR A 432 29.95 22.73 -7.78
N ARG A 433 30.20 21.61 -7.08
CA ARG A 433 29.67 20.31 -7.44
C ARG A 433 28.14 20.24 -7.28
N ALA A 434 27.58 20.92 -6.29
CA ALA A 434 26.14 20.99 -6.12
C ALA A 434 25.46 21.59 -7.36
N ASN A 435 25.97 22.68 -7.92
CA ASN A 435 25.42 23.29 -9.12
C ASN A 435 25.54 22.41 -10.36
N GLU A 436 26.63 21.65 -10.52
CA GLU A 436 26.80 20.68 -11.61
C GLU A 436 25.73 19.57 -11.53
N TYR A 437 25.58 18.94 -10.36
CA TYR A 437 24.61 17.86 -10.17
C TYR A 437 23.15 18.35 -10.26
N LYS A 438 22.88 19.58 -9.85
CA LYS A 438 21.56 20.21 -10.06
C LYS A 438 21.24 20.30 -11.55
N THR A 439 22.20 20.71 -12.36
CA THR A 439 22.03 20.80 -13.81
C THR A 439 21.79 19.44 -14.45
N ASP A 440 22.52 18.39 -14.01
CA ASP A 440 22.36 17.02 -14.52
C ASP A 440 21.00 16.43 -14.11
N ARG A 441 20.56 16.63 -12.86
CA ARG A 441 19.22 16.29 -12.40
C ARG A 441 18.13 16.93 -13.27
N ASP A 442 18.25 18.23 -13.54
CA ASP A 442 17.23 18.97 -14.29
C ASP A 442 17.17 18.49 -15.76
N LYS A 443 18.31 18.11 -16.35
CA LYS A 443 18.36 17.46 -17.67
C LYS A 443 17.66 16.09 -17.64
N ALA A 444 17.97 15.23 -16.66
CA ALA A 444 17.33 13.93 -16.53
C ALA A 444 15.79 14.04 -16.47
N ILE A 445 15.25 15.04 -15.75
CA ILE A 445 13.81 15.30 -15.73
C ILE A 445 13.26 15.75 -17.07
N VAL A 446 14.00 16.58 -17.82
CA VAL A 446 13.58 16.98 -19.17
C VAL A 446 13.52 15.76 -20.10
N ASP A 447 14.51 14.88 -20.04
CA ASP A 447 14.55 13.67 -20.85
C ASP A 447 13.45 12.69 -20.45
N LEU A 448 13.20 12.52 -19.16
CA LEU A 448 12.07 11.72 -18.65
C LEU A 448 10.72 12.27 -19.16
N LYS A 449 10.54 13.61 -19.20
CA LYS A 449 9.33 14.22 -19.77
C LYS A 449 9.17 13.89 -21.25
N ARG A 450 10.26 13.94 -22.04
CA ARG A 450 10.23 13.62 -23.46
C ARG A 450 9.84 12.16 -23.69
N THR A 451 10.46 11.24 -22.99
CA THR A 451 10.17 9.81 -23.07
C THR A 451 8.72 9.50 -22.72
N SER A 452 8.21 10.08 -21.62
CA SER A 452 6.81 9.94 -21.22
C SER A 452 5.82 10.50 -22.24
N GLN A 453 6.17 11.59 -22.93
CA GLN A 453 5.28 12.17 -23.97
C GLN A 453 5.21 11.28 -25.21
N THR A 454 6.32 10.65 -25.58
CA THR A 454 6.38 9.76 -26.73
C THR A 454 5.52 8.51 -26.54
N GLY A 455 5.55 7.91 -25.34
CA GLY A 455 4.69 6.80 -24.96
C GLY A 455 3.20 7.15 -25.05
N GLN A 456 2.79 8.30 -24.51
CA GLN A 456 1.39 8.75 -24.58
C GLN A 456 0.90 9.00 -26.01
N LYS A 457 1.73 9.51 -26.91
CA LYS A 457 1.35 9.67 -28.30
C LYS A 457 1.10 8.34 -29.00
N HIS A 458 1.79 7.29 -28.61
CA HIS A 458 1.55 5.94 -29.16
C HIS A 458 0.23 5.35 -28.67
N TYR A 459 -0.09 5.46 -27.40
CA TYR A 459 -1.36 4.97 -26.82
C TYR A 459 -2.58 5.72 -27.35
N LEU A 460 -2.48 7.03 -27.53
CA LEU A 460 -3.60 7.84 -28.06
C LEU A 460 -3.78 7.73 -29.59
N LYS A 461 -2.73 7.35 -30.33
CA LYS A 461 -2.83 7.20 -31.79
C LYS A 461 -3.44 5.88 -32.23
N THR A 462 -3.25 4.80 -31.46
CA THR A 462 -3.71 3.47 -31.88
C THR A 462 -5.23 3.35 -31.94
N PRO A 463 -6.02 3.80 -30.95
CA PRO A 463 -7.47 3.76 -31.06
C PRO A 463 -8.03 4.70 -32.13
N LYS A 464 -7.48 5.93 -32.27
CA LYS A 464 -7.94 6.89 -33.28
C LYS A 464 -7.60 6.45 -34.70
N ALA A 465 -6.44 5.82 -34.91
CA ALA A 465 -6.08 5.32 -36.25
C ALA A 465 -6.97 4.16 -36.71
N ARG A 466 -7.44 3.31 -35.80
CA ARG A 466 -8.40 2.24 -36.12
C ARG A 466 -9.79 2.80 -36.45
N PHE A 467 -10.26 3.83 -35.76
CA PHE A 467 -11.53 4.46 -36.04
C PHE A 467 -11.56 5.20 -37.38
N TYR A 468 -10.49 5.85 -37.78
CA TYR A 468 -10.42 6.58 -39.06
C TYR A 468 -10.23 5.67 -40.27
N LYS A 469 -9.53 4.52 -40.10
CA LYS A 469 -9.40 3.56 -41.24
C LYS A 469 -10.70 2.82 -41.57
N GLY A 470 -11.60 2.65 -40.62
CA GLY A 470 -12.89 2.01 -40.86
C GLY A 470 -13.94 2.89 -41.57
N ARG A 471 -13.70 4.20 -41.70
CA ARG A 471 -14.61 5.14 -42.36
C ARG A 471 -14.26 5.50 -43.81
N TYR A 472 -13.12 5.06 -44.29
CA TYR A 472 -12.68 5.35 -45.66
C TYR A 472 -12.72 4.15 -46.59
N ILE A 473 -13.37 3.06 -46.19
CA ILE A 473 -13.66 1.93 -47.07
C ILE A 473 -15.18 1.72 -47.04
N SER A 474 -15.87 2.66 -47.61
CA SER A 474 -17.22 2.49 -48.15
C SER A 474 -17.38 3.47 -49.30
#